data_c7575928bd7e779c579426806b8efd38
#
_entry.id   c7575928bd7e779c579426806b8efd38
#
_cell.length_a   1.000
_cell.length_b   1.000
_cell.length_c   1.000
_cell.angle_alpha   90.00
_cell.angle_beta   90.00
_cell.angle_gamma   90.00
#
_symmetry.space_group_name_H-M   'P 1'
#
loop_
_entity.id
_entity.type
_entity.pdbx_description
1 polymer ?
#
loop_
_entity_poly.entity_id
_entity_poly.type
_entity_poly.pdbx_seq_one_letter_code
_entity_poly.pdbx_strand_id
1 'polypeptide(L)'
;SNAQVSLILIDARKGIVEQTYRHFFIASLLRIPYLVVCVNKMDLVEYSEARFNQIVEDFQALVESASFKAPSIKFIPISSLYGENVAGKSEKISWYKEESLLDYLEVITFDHADSSHPARFPVQSVIRPRTEAFHDFRGFAGKVASGQFNVGDEIISLPSQQTSKIKSIEQFEKQLDVAQARESVVITLETEIDTSRGSMLAKVNNAPALLKEITADICWMDQQKLVPGKTYLLQHGINRVKAKVQQLLEVVDVTSNKLVEDKKEMGLNDIGKIAIKTAAPIFADAYSVNPANGAFIMIDEFSNSTVAVGFVA
;
A
#
# COMPACT_ATOMS: atom_id res chain seq x y z
N SER A 1 -0.52 3.48 0.42
CA SER A 1 0.10 4.09 1.61
C SER A 1 1.39 3.37 1.97
N ASN A 2 2.40 4.12 2.38
CA ASN A 2 3.64 3.54 2.94
C ASN A 2 3.63 3.58 4.48
N ALA A 3 2.46 3.80 5.08
CA ALA A 3 2.31 3.81 6.52
C ALA A 3 2.47 2.40 7.10
N GLN A 4 3.23 2.30 8.18
CA GLN A 4 3.42 1.04 8.92
C GLN A 4 2.57 0.98 10.18
N VAL A 5 2.08 2.14 10.63
CA VAL A 5 1.15 2.27 11.76
C VAL A 5 -0.03 3.12 11.32
N SER A 6 -1.23 2.74 11.74
CA SER A 6 -2.44 3.55 11.62
C SER A 6 -2.97 3.87 13.02
N LEU A 7 -3.35 5.11 13.24
CA LEU A 7 -3.99 5.56 14.47
C LEU A 7 -5.48 5.78 14.21
N ILE A 8 -6.34 5.09 14.94
CA ILE A 8 -7.79 5.33 14.94
C ILE A 8 -8.19 5.96 16.26
N LEU A 9 -8.81 7.13 16.18
CA LEU A 9 -9.33 7.83 17.36
C LEU A 9 -10.82 7.54 17.54
N ILE A 10 -11.20 7.08 18.73
CA ILE A 10 -12.59 6.82 19.11
C ILE A 10 -12.97 7.76 20.26
N ASP A 11 -14.05 8.51 20.10
CA ASP A 11 -14.62 9.33 21.19
C ASP A 11 -15.24 8.39 22.26
N ALA A 12 -14.70 8.38 23.46
CA ALA A 12 -15.13 7.50 24.56
C ALA A 12 -16.62 7.60 24.87
N ARG A 13 -17.27 8.76 24.65
CA ARG A 13 -18.71 8.95 24.86
C ARG A 13 -19.54 8.20 23.82
N LYS A 14 -19.07 8.22 22.54
CA LYS A 14 -19.82 7.69 21.40
C LYS A 14 -19.54 6.20 21.16
N GLY A 15 -18.32 5.74 21.44
CA GLY A 15 -17.88 4.39 21.10
C GLY A 15 -17.69 4.20 19.60
N ILE A 16 -17.94 2.98 19.12
CA ILE A 16 -17.81 2.63 17.70
C ILE A 16 -18.92 3.30 16.90
N VAL A 17 -18.52 4.01 15.84
CA VAL A 17 -19.43 4.68 14.89
C VAL A 17 -19.10 4.23 13.47
N GLU A 18 -19.98 4.49 12.51
CA GLU A 18 -19.81 4.14 11.10
C GLU A 18 -18.41 4.50 10.54
N GLN A 19 -17.91 5.68 10.91
CA GLN A 19 -16.59 6.14 10.49
C GLN A 19 -15.45 5.27 11.06
N THR A 20 -15.62 4.68 12.25
CA THR A 20 -14.66 3.75 12.86
C THR A 20 -14.55 2.48 12.02
N TYR A 21 -15.68 1.92 11.58
CA TYR A 21 -15.72 0.76 10.67
C TYR A 21 -14.95 1.06 9.38
N ARG A 22 -15.22 2.21 8.78
CA ARG A 22 -14.59 2.63 7.52
C ARG A 22 -13.07 2.79 7.66
N HIS A 23 -12.60 3.45 8.71
CA HIS A 23 -11.16 3.62 8.97
C HIS A 23 -10.46 2.29 9.23
N PHE A 24 -11.06 1.42 10.01
CA PHE A 24 -10.55 0.07 10.24
C PHE A 24 -10.46 -0.73 8.94
N PHE A 25 -11.52 -0.70 8.12
CA PHE A 25 -11.55 -1.38 6.84
C PHE A 25 -10.44 -0.88 5.90
N ILE A 26 -10.26 0.44 5.78
CA ILE A 26 -9.21 1.03 4.95
C ILE A 26 -7.82 0.62 5.46
N ALA A 27 -7.56 0.66 6.76
CA ALA A 27 -6.29 0.25 7.35
C ALA A 27 -5.99 -1.23 7.05
N SER A 28 -7.00 -2.08 7.11
CA SER A 28 -6.91 -3.51 6.81
C SER A 28 -6.70 -3.78 5.31
N LEU A 29 -7.42 -3.07 4.44
CA LEU A 29 -7.27 -3.15 2.98
C LEU A 29 -5.85 -2.73 2.55
N LEU A 30 -5.31 -1.69 3.18
CA LEU A 30 -3.94 -1.23 2.99
C LEU A 30 -2.90 -2.16 3.63
N ARG A 31 -3.32 -3.20 4.34
CA ARG A 31 -2.47 -4.15 5.06
C ARG A 31 -1.46 -3.46 5.98
N ILE A 32 -1.91 -2.40 6.66
CA ILE A 32 -1.08 -1.72 7.65
C ILE A 32 -0.85 -2.70 8.80
N PRO A 33 0.42 -3.04 9.13
CA PRO A 33 0.70 -4.13 10.06
C PRO A 33 0.33 -3.81 11.51
N TYR A 34 0.32 -2.53 11.89
CA TYR A 34 0.04 -2.10 13.26
C TYR A 34 -1.09 -1.07 13.28
N LEU A 35 -2.05 -1.31 14.16
CA LEU A 35 -3.18 -0.43 14.39
C LEU A 35 -3.22 -0.01 15.86
N VAL A 36 -3.18 1.29 16.13
CA VAL A 36 -3.35 1.83 17.47
C VAL A 36 -4.73 2.47 17.57
N VAL A 37 -5.56 1.90 18.40
CA VAL A 37 -6.90 2.42 18.69
C VAL A 37 -6.81 3.29 19.94
N CYS A 38 -6.84 4.61 19.75
CA CYS A 38 -6.82 5.58 20.83
C CYS A 38 -8.25 5.87 21.28
N VAL A 39 -8.64 5.38 22.44
CA VAL A 39 -9.92 5.74 23.06
C VAL A 39 -9.76 7.12 23.72
N ASN A 40 -10.16 8.14 22.97
CA ASN A 40 -9.93 9.54 23.31
C ASN A 40 -11.11 10.16 24.06
N LYS A 41 -10.84 11.29 24.70
CA LYS A 41 -11.79 12.04 25.55
C LYS A 41 -12.20 11.25 26.79
N MET A 42 -11.27 10.49 27.35
CA MET A 42 -11.51 9.76 28.61
C MET A 42 -11.88 10.69 29.78
N ASP A 43 -11.45 11.95 29.70
CA ASP A 43 -11.85 13.01 30.65
C ASP A 43 -13.37 13.24 30.71
N LEU A 44 -14.07 13.03 29.58
CA LEU A 44 -15.52 13.22 29.49
C LEU A 44 -16.35 12.01 29.95
N VAL A 45 -15.67 10.93 30.33
CA VAL A 45 -16.27 9.71 30.90
C VAL A 45 -15.58 9.35 32.23
N GLU A 46 -15.07 10.37 32.94
CA GLU A 46 -14.45 10.26 34.26
C GLU A 46 -13.31 9.21 34.34
N TYR A 47 -12.57 9.04 33.21
CA TYR A 47 -11.51 8.07 33.07
C TYR A 47 -11.92 6.61 33.35
N SER A 48 -13.17 6.25 33.09
CA SER A 48 -13.79 4.98 33.45
C SER A 48 -13.13 3.80 32.71
N GLU A 49 -12.56 2.86 33.47
CA GLU A 49 -12.04 1.59 32.98
C GLU A 49 -13.13 0.73 32.31
N ALA A 50 -14.32 0.67 32.92
CA ALA A 50 -15.44 -0.09 32.39
C ALA A 50 -15.86 0.40 30.99
N ARG A 51 -15.86 1.74 30.79
CA ARG A 51 -16.18 2.32 29.48
C ARG A 51 -15.11 2.01 28.43
N PHE A 52 -13.84 2.04 28.81
CA PHE A 52 -12.74 1.65 27.94
C PHE A 52 -12.87 0.18 27.52
N ASN A 53 -13.06 -0.73 28.48
CA ASN A 53 -13.18 -2.16 28.20
C ASN A 53 -14.37 -2.46 27.28
N GLN A 54 -15.52 -1.81 27.48
CA GLN A 54 -16.67 -1.94 26.58
C GLN A 54 -16.31 -1.58 25.13
N ILE A 55 -15.56 -0.48 24.92
CA ILE A 55 -15.14 -0.07 23.55
C ILE A 55 -14.14 -1.06 22.95
N VAL A 56 -13.25 -1.62 23.78
CA VAL A 56 -12.32 -2.67 23.36
C VAL A 56 -13.08 -3.91 22.89
N GLU A 57 -14.06 -4.39 23.66
CA GLU A 57 -14.90 -5.52 23.30
C GLU A 57 -15.68 -5.28 22.00
N ASP A 58 -16.33 -4.11 21.89
CA ASP A 58 -17.06 -3.72 20.67
C ASP A 58 -16.15 -3.70 19.44
N PHE A 59 -14.90 -3.20 19.58
CA PHE A 59 -13.93 -3.17 18.49
C PHE A 59 -13.39 -4.57 18.15
N GLN A 60 -13.18 -5.42 19.14
CA GLN A 60 -12.77 -6.81 18.91
C GLN A 60 -13.83 -7.59 18.14
N ALA A 61 -15.11 -7.41 18.48
CA ALA A 61 -16.23 -7.99 17.74
C ALA A 61 -16.25 -7.51 16.27
N LEU A 62 -15.93 -6.23 16.02
CA LEU A 62 -15.75 -5.72 14.65
C LEU A 62 -14.62 -6.45 13.92
N VAL A 63 -13.46 -6.64 14.56
CA VAL A 63 -12.30 -7.33 13.99
C VAL A 63 -12.64 -8.78 13.63
N GLU A 64 -13.32 -9.50 14.51
CA GLU A 64 -13.74 -10.89 14.29
C GLU A 64 -14.73 -11.04 13.14
N SER A 65 -15.57 -10.03 12.91
CA SER A 65 -16.51 -10.01 11.78
C SER A 65 -15.84 -9.74 10.43
N ALA A 66 -14.58 -9.29 10.44
CA ALA A 66 -13.87 -8.92 9.22
C ALA A 66 -13.32 -10.13 8.46
N SER A 67 -13.48 -10.14 7.13
CA SER A 67 -13.05 -11.24 6.24
C SER A 67 -11.56 -11.21 5.89
N PHE A 68 -10.75 -10.34 6.50
CA PHE A 68 -9.33 -10.18 6.19
C PHE A 68 -8.47 -10.30 7.43
N LYS A 69 -7.18 -10.57 7.22
CA LYS A 69 -6.21 -10.70 8.32
C LYS A 69 -6.13 -9.38 9.08
N ALA A 70 -6.50 -9.42 10.35
CA ALA A 70 -6.42 -8.27 11.22
C ALA A 70 -4.95 -7.86 11.46
N PRO A 71 -4.65 -6.56 11.51
CA PRO A 71 -3.37 -6.04 11.98
C PRO A 71 -3.13 -6.39 13.45
N SER A 72 -1.90 -6.18 13.95
CA SER A 72 -1.65 -6.14 15.39
C SER A 72 -2.33 -4.89 15.98
N ILE A 73 -3.22 -5.07 16.95
CA ILE A 73 -4.04 -3.98 17.50
C ILE A 73 -3.62 -3.68 18.93
N LYS A 74 -3.31 -2.42 19.20
CA LYS A 74 -3.06 -1.87 20.53
C LYS A 74 -4.16 -0.88 20.89
N PHE A 75 -4.73 -1.01 22.08
CA PHE A 75 -5.71 -0.06 22.61
C PHE A 75 -5.08 0.83 23.67
N ILE A 76 -5.25 2.15 23.56
CA ILE A 76 -4.68 3.10 24.50
C ILE A 76 -5.77 4.11 24.90
N PRO A 77 -6.13 4.19 26.20
CA PRO A 77 -7.03 5.22 26.71
C PRO A 77 -6.27 6.54 26.83
N ILE A 78 -6.78 7.60 26.21
CA ILE A 78 -6.14 8.91 26.21
C ILE A 78 -7.11 10.05 26.49
N SER A 79 -6.60 11.17 26.95
CA SER A 79 -7.23 12.48 26.81
C SER A 79 -6.28 13.40 26.06
N SER A 80 -6.54 13.62 24.78
CA SER A 80 -5.70 14.50 23.95
C SER A 80 -5.77 15.96 24.40
N LEU A 81 -6.87 16.38 25.06
CA LEU A 81 -7.04 17.73 25.59
C LEU A 81 -6.08 18.00 26.75
N TYR A 82 -5.90 17.04 27.65
CA TYR A 82 -5.06 17.19 28.84
C TYR A 82 -3.71 16.46 28.71
N GLY A 83 -3.44 15.80 27.59
CA GLY A 83 -2.20 15.05 27.35
C GLY A 83 -2.10 13.72 28.11
N GLU A 84 -3.19 13.28 28.76
CA GLU A 84 -3.20 12.06 29.57
C GLU A 84 -2.95 10.81 28.70
N ASN A 85 -1.95 10.00 29.04
CA ASN A 85 -1.44 8.84 28.28
C ASN A 85 -1.03 9.15 26.83
N VAL A 86 -0.75 10.41 26.48
CA VAL A 86 -0.24 10.79 25.16
C VAL A 86 1.28 10.76 25.13
N ALA A 87 1.94 11.65 25.86
CA ALA A 87 3.41 11.73 25.91
C ALA A 87 4.02 11.01 27.13
N GLY A 88 3.22 10.62 28.10
CA GLY A 88 3.62 9.90 29.30
C GLY A 88 2.41 9.31 30.00
N LYS A 89 2.66 8.43 30.96
CA LYS A 89 1.60 7.75 31.72
C LYS A 89 0.82 8.73 32.59
N SER A 90 -0.49 8.54 32.65
CA SER A 90 -1.42 9.35 33.43
C SER A 90 -1.69 8.76 34.82
N GLU A 91 -1.63 9.57 35.86
CA GLU A 91 -2.07 9.16 37.20
C GLU A 91 -3.59 8.98 37.26
N LYS A 92 -4.37 9.70 36.45
CA LYS A 92 -5.83 9.59 36.38
C LYS A 92 -6.31 8.31 35.72
N ILE A 93 -5.46 7.68 34.88
CA ILE A 93 -5.72 6.40 34.24
C ILE A 93 -4.82 5.32 34.84
N SER A 94 -4.71 5.32 36.18
CA SER A 94 -3.80 4.44 36.93
C SER A 94 -4.10 2.95 36.79
N TRP A 95 -5.29 2.56 36.34
CA TRP A 95 -5.68 1.19 36.02
C TRP A 95 -5.03 0.68 34.72
N TYR A 96 -4.68 1.57 33.76
CA TYR A 96 -3.96 1.22 32.55
C TYR A 96 -2.45 1.12 32.83
N LYS A 97 -1.87 -0.08 32.78
CA LYS A 97 -0.49 -0.33 33.19
C LYS A 97 0.51 -0.33 32.03
N GLU A 98 0.00 -0.31 30.78
CA GLU A 98 0.83 -0.39 29.60
C GLU A 98 1.43 0.98 29.21
N GLU A 99 2.07 1.07 28.05
CA GLU A 99 2.79 2.27 27.59
C GLU A 99 1.82 3.39 27.20
N SER A 100 2.30 4.64 27.33
CA SER A 100 1.63 5.79 26.71
C SER A 100 1.71 5.70 25.18
N LEU A 101 0.96 6.54 24.47
CA LEU A 101 0.96 6.54 23.02
C LEU A 101 2.36 6.79 22.44
N LEU A 102 3.08 7.77 22.97
CA LEU A 102 4.42 8.11 22.49
C LEU A 102 5.42 6.98 22.80
N ASP A 103 5.42 6.48 24.05
CA ASP A 103 6.30 5.37 24.44
C ASP A 103 6.08 4.14 23.53
N TYR A 104 4.82 3.80 23.22
CA TYR A 104 4.50 2.70 22.32
C TYR A 104 5.02 2.94 20.90
N LEU A 105 4.86 4.16 20.36
CA LEU A 105 5.34 4.50 19.03
C LEU A 105 6.88 4.51 18.90
N GLU A 106 7.58 4.77 20.01
CA GLU A 106 9.06 4.75 20.05
C GLU A 106 9.64 3.33 20.14
N VAL A 107 8.91 2.39 20.76
CA VAL A 107 9.40 1.01 20.93
C VAL A 107 8.94 0.05 19.84
N ILE A 108 7.94 0.43 19.05
CA ILE A 108 7.46 -0.41 17.97
C ILE A 108 8.55 -0.63 16.92
N THR A 109 8.86 -1.87 16.67
CA THR A 109 9.84 -2.26 15.64
C THR A 109 9.13 -2.68 14.37
N PHE A 110 9.64 -2.23 13.24
CA PHE A 110 9.10 -2.59 11.95
C PHE A 110 10.00 -3.62 11.29
N ASP A 111 9.46 -4.79 10.99
CA ASP A 111 10.13 -5.72 10.12
C ASP A 111 10.25 -5.10 8.72
N HIS A 112 11.46 -5.05 8.19
CA HIS A 112 11.70 -4.66 6.80
C HIS A 112 11.27 -5.78 5.85
N ALA A 113 9.97 -6.10 5.86
CA ALA A 113 9.39 -7.14 5.02
C ALA A 113 9.59 -6.88 3.51
N ASP A 114 9.92 -5.64 3.14
CA ASP A 114 10.13 -5.25 1.74
C ASP A 114 11.26 -6.04 1.06
N SER A 115 12.27 -6.52 1.81
CA SER A 115 13.38 -7.32 1.28
C SER A 115 13.02 -8.79 1.04
N SER A 116 11.99 -9.32 1.69
CA SER A 116 11.50 -10.69 1.51
C SER A 116 10.52 -10.83 0.33
N HIS A 117 9.98 -9.72 -0.16
CA HIS A 117 9.08 -9.72 -1.32
C HIS A 117 9.83 -10.00 -2.62
N PRO A 118 9.13 -10.40 -3.69
CA PRO A 118 9.69 -10.52 -5.03
C PRO A 118 10.41 -9.24 -5.47
N ALA A 119 11.63 -9.39 -6.03
CA ALA A 119 12.43 -8.25 -6.44
C ALA A 119 11.85 -7.55 -7.67
N ARG A 120 11.61 -6.22 -7.56
CA ARG A 120 11.03 -5.38 -8.60
C ARG A 120 11.80 -4.08 -8.73
N PHE A 121 12.25 -3.79 -9.96
CA PHE A 121 12.98 -2.56 -10.27
C PHE A 121 12.35 -1.88 -11.49
N PRO A 122 11.43 -0.92 -11.28
CA PRO A 122 10.89 -0.09 -12.36
C PRO A 122 11.97 0.85 -12.88
N VAL A 123 12.28 0.76 -14.16
CA VAL A 123 13.29 1.61 -14.81
C VAL A 123 12.72 3.02 -15.02
N GLN A 124 13.23 3.97 -14.27
CA GLN A 124 12.79 5.38 -14.31
C GLN A 124 13.52 6.17 -15.39
N SER A 125 14.79 5.85 -15.66
CA SER A 125 15.61 6.52 -16.66
C SER A 125 16.68 5.56 -17.20
N VAL A 126 17.10 5.80 -18.44
CA VAL A 126 18.25 5.13 -19.04
C VAL A 126 19.38 6.14 -19.17
N ILE A 127 20.51 5.85 -18.55
CA ILE A 127 21.71 6.70 -18.57
C ILE A 127 22.62 6.20 -19.70
N ARG A 128 22.89 7.08 -20.65
CA ARG A 128 23.86 6.88 -21.74
C ARG A 128 24.71 8.13 -21.88
N PRO A 129 25.85 8.22 -21.20
CA PRO A 129 26.76 9.34 -21.37
C PRO A 129 27.26 9.41 -22.81
N ARG A 130 27.29 10.62 -23.39
CA ARG A 130 27.77 10.83 -24.75
C ARG A 130 29.22 11.33 -24.75
N THR A 131 30.06 10.74 -23.90
CA THR A 131 31.47 11.10 -23.77
C THR A 131 32.33 9.93 -24.25
N GLU A 132 33.52 10.21 -24.83
CA GLU A 132 34.44 9.18 -25.32
C GLU A 132 34.83 8.16 -24.24
N ALA A 133 34.94 8.61 -22.97
CA ALA A 133 35.29 7.76 -21.84
C ALA A 133 34.20 6.74 -21.46
N PHE A 134 32.94 6.94 -21.87
CA PHE A 134 31.79 6.11 -21.49
C PHE A 134 30.92 5.73 -22.70
N HIS A 135 31.58 5.55 -23.86
CA HIS A 135 30.90 5.28 -25.14
C HIS A 135 29.91 4.10 -25.05
N ASP A 136 30.27 3.02 -24.33
CA ASP A 136 29.48 1.79 -24.22
C ASP A 136 28.68 1.68 -22.90
N PHE A 137 28.69 2.76 -22.09
CA PHE A 137 27.97 2.72 -20.82
C PHE A 137 26.47 2.82 -21.04
N ARG A 138 25.72 1.84 -20.54
CA ARG A 138 24.27 1.85 -20.47
C ARG A 138 23.81 1.46 -19.08
N GLY A 139 23.35 2.44 -18.29
CA GLY A 139 22.84 2.25 -16.95
C GLY A 139 21.32 2.43 -16.88
N PHE A 140 20.67 1.60 -16.11
CA PHE A 140 19.23 1.68 -15.83
C PHE A 140 19.04 2.23 -14.43
N ALA A 141 18.59 3.48 -14.36
CA ALA A 141 18.35 4.18 -13.10
C ALA A 141 16.91 3.98 -12.63
N GLY A 142 16.76 3.71 -11.34
CA GLY A 142 15.46 3.52 -10.72
C GLY A 142 15.56 3.37 -9.21
N LYS A 143 14.43 3.13 -8.58
CA LYS A 143 14.33 2.77 -7.18
C LYS A 143 13.88 1.32 -7.07
N VAL A 144 14.59 0.52 -6.29
CA VAL A 144 14.16 -0.86 -5.97
C VAL A 144 12.82 -0.77 -5.25
N ALA A 145 11.75 -1.24 -5.89
CA ALA A 145 10.41 -1.16 -5.34
C ALA A 145 10.20 -2.21 -4.23
N SER A 146 10.76 -3.40 -4.41
CA SER A 146 10.68 -4.51 -3.45
C SER A 146 11.79 -5.51 -3.67
N GLY A 147 12.04 -6.37 -2.68
CA GLY A 147 13.05 -7.41 -2.72
C GLY A 147 14.47 -6.85 -2.76
N GLN A 148 15.38 -7.64 -3.30
CA GLN A 148 16.79 -7.26 -3.47
C GLN A 148 17.36 -7.81 -4.76
N PHE A 149 18.34 -7.09 -5.32
CA PHE A 149 19.12 -7.49 -6.47
C PHE A 149 20.60 -7.59 -6.10
N ASN A 150 21.26 -8.64 -6.55
CA ASN A 150 22.70 -8.84 -6.38
C ASN A 150 23.41 -8.75 -7.72
N VAL A 151 24.66 -8.35 -7.70
CA VAL A 151 25.53 -8.47 -8.87
C VAL A 151 25.59 -9.95 -9.28
N GLY A 152 25.44 -10.23 -10.59
CA GLY A 152 25.37 -11.58 -11.14
C GLY A 152 23.98 -12.22 -11.17
N ASP A 153 22.95 -11.61 -10.56
CA ASP A 153 21.57 -12.11 -10.66
C ASP A 153 21.10 -12.16 -12.10
N GLU A 154 20.43 -13.25 -12.47
CA GLU A 154 19.72 -13.35 -13.75
C GLU A 154 18.40 -12.60 -13.70
N ILE A 155 18.25 -11.63 -14.57
CA ILE A 155 17.05 -10.76 -14.65
C ILE A 155 16.36 -10.88 -16.01
N ILE A 156 15.08 -10.56 -15.99
CA ILE A 156 14.23 -10.39 -17.16
C ILE A 156 13.76 -8.94 -17.24
N SER A 157 13.76 -8.38 -18.45
CA SER A 157 13.17 -7.07 -18.74
C SER A 157 11.77 -7.25 -19.29
N LEU A 158 10.79 -6.59 -18.69
CA LEU A 158 9.41 -6.57 -19.17
C LEU A 158 9.08 -5.20 -19.79
N PRO A 159 8.37 -5.15 -20.93
CA PRO A 159 7.63 -6.23 -21.59
C PRO A 159 8.45 -7.07 -22.59
N SER A 160 9.71 -6.74 -22.90
CA SER A 160 10.49 -7.39 -23.96
C SER A 160 10.75 -8.88 -23.70
N GLN A 161 10.68 -9.32 -22.44
CA GLN A 161 10.97 -10.67 -21.96
C GLN A 161 12.42 -11.15 -22.26
N GLN A 162 13.31 -10.22 -22.59
CA GLN A 162 14.71 -10.52 -22.78
C GLN A 162 15.42 -10.64 -21.43
N THR A 163 16.40 -11.53 -21.36
CA THR A 163 17.14 -11.83 -20.14
C THR A 163 18.59 -11.38 -20.23
N SER A 164 19.16 -11.02 -19.10
CA SER A 164 20.58 -10.69 -18.94
C SER A 164 21.00 -10.93 -17.48
N LYS A 165 22.28 -10.72 -17.19
CA LYS A 165 22.80 -10.70 -15.81
C LYS A 165 23.14 -9.29 -15.39
N ILE A 166 23.01 -9.01 -14.10
CA ILE A 166 23.45 -7.76 -13.52
C ILE A 166 24.98 -7.74 -13.51
N LYS A 167 25.57 -6.75 -14.22
CA LYS A 167 27.01 -6.56 -14.30
C LYS A 167 27.53 -5.72 -13.13
N SER A 168 26.87 -4.62 -12.81
CA SER A 168 27.18 -3.75 -11.66
C SER A 168 25.94 -3.08 -11.10
N ILE A 169 26.03 -2.69 -9.86
CA ILE A 169 25.04 -1.86 -9.15
C ILE A 169 25.79 -0.66 -8.60
N GLU A 170 25.30 0.55 -8.89
CA GLU A 170 25.95 1.78 -8.49
C GLU A 170 24.97 2.69 -7.74
N GLN A 171 25.44 3.28 -6.66
CA GLN A 171 24.72 4.31 -5.91
C GLN A 171 25.64 5.51 -5.70
N PHE A 172 25.34 6.63 -6.37
CA PHE A 172 26.24 7.78 -6.48
C PHE A 172 27.61 7.37 -7.03
N GLU A 173 28.67 7.50 -6.26
CA GLU A 173 30.05 7.13 -6.63
C GLU A 173 30.49 5.77 -6.07
N LYS A 174 29.55 5.02 -5.44
CA LYS A 174 29.85 3.73 -4.80
C LYS A 174 29.31 2.57 -5.63
N GLN A 175 30.13 1.55 -5.81
CA GLN A 175 29.68 0.26 -6.27
C GLN A 175 29.13 -0.55 -5.09
N LEU A 176 28.01 -1.24 -5.34
CA LEU A 176 27.32 -2.09 -4.37
C LEU A 176 27.30 -3.53 -4.91
N ASP A 177 27.44 -4.50 -4.02
CA ASP A 177 27.21 -5.92 -4.36
C ASP A 177 25.70 -6.24 -4.34
N VAL A 178 24.93 -5.51 -3.57
CA VAL A 178 23.49 -5.71 -3.35
C VAL A 178 22.76 -4.38 -3.35
N ALA A 179 21.62 -4.31 -4.05
CA ALA A 179 20.63 -3.24 -3.92
C ALA A 179 19.39 -3.76 -3.20
N GLN A 180 18.98 -3.09 -2.14
CA GLN A 180 17.83 -3.43 -1.32
C GLN A 180 16.60 -2.57 -1.64
N ALA A 181 15.43 -3.06 -1.23
CA ALA A 181 14.19 -2.31 -1.34
C ALA A 181 14.34 -0.87 -0.81
N ARG A 182 13.74 0.07 -1.53
CA ARG A 182 13.76 1.54 -1.29
C ARG A 182 15.05 2.25 -1.67
N GLU A 183 16.11 1.55 -2.05
CA GLU A 183 17.34 2.19 -2.55
C GLU A 183 17.18 2.66 -3.99
N SER A 184 17.73 3.85 -4.27
CA SER A 184 17.82 4.40 -5.63
C SER A 184 19.20 4.08 -6.18
N VAL A 185 19.25 3.31 -7.26
CA VAL A 185 20.49 2.77 -7.83
C VAL A 185 20.49 2.85 -9.36
N VAL A 186 21.66 2.66 -9.92
CA VAL A 186 21.88 2.43 -11.36
C VAL A 186 22.34 0.98 -11.52
N ILE A 187 21.62 0.21 -12.34
CA ILE A 187 21.97 -1.17 -12.67
C ILE A 187 22.53 -1.19 -14.10
N THR A 188 23.68 -1.84 -14.31
CA THR A 188 24.20 -2.16 -15.65
C THR A 188 24.06 -3.67 -15.90
N LEU A 189 23.98 -4.05 -17.16
CA LEU A 189 23.76 -5.43 -17.58
C LEU A 189 24.94 -5.95 -18.40
N GLU A 190 25.16 -7.28 -18.37
CA GLU A 190 26.22 -7.92 -19.14
C GLU A 190 25.96 -7.88 -20.65
N THR A 191 24.70 -8.06 -21.03
CA THR A 191 24.28 -8.03 -22.44
C THR A 191 23.27 -6.92 -22.65
N GLU A 192 23.32 -6.28 -23.82
CA GLU A 192 22.30 -5.31 -24.21
C GLU A 192 20.97 -5.99 -24.47
N ILE A 193 19.94 -5.52 -23.78
CA ILE A 193 18.56 -5.96 -23.96
C ILE A 193 17.65 -4.77 -24.16
N ASP A 194 16.47 -4.99 -24.75
CA ASP A 194 15.49 -3.93 -24.94
C ASP A 194 14.85 -3.57 -23.61
N THR A 195 15.36 -2.47 -23.04
CA THR A 195 14.93 -1.91 -21.76
C THR A 195 14.93 -0.40 -21.87
N SER A 196 13.83 0.21 -21.49
CA SER A 196 13.62 1.66 -21.56
C SER A 196 12.90 2.16 -20.29
N ARG A 197 12.71 3.48 -20.20
CA ARG A 197 11.82 4.05 -19.15
C ARG A 197 10.45 3.39 -19.22
N GLY A 198 9.97 2.91 -18.08
CA GLY A 198 8.71 2.19 -17.97
C GLY A 198 8.85 0.67 -17.99
N SER A 199 10.00 0.15 -18.40
CA SER A 199 10.29 -1.30 -18.27
C SER A 199 10.42 -1.67 -16.80
N MET A 200 10.19 -2.96 -16.51
CA MET A 200 10.40 -3.57 -15.19
C MET A 200 11.51 -4.60 -15.30
N LEU A 201 12.54 -4.46 -14.45
CA LEU A 201 13.49 -5.55 -14.23
C LEU A 201 13.03 -6.38 -13.04
N ALA A 202 13.03 -7.70 -13.22
CA ALA A 202 12.70 -8.69 -12.20
C ALA A 202 13.64 -9.89 -12.31
N LYS A 203 13.73 -10.72 -11.26
CA LYS A 203 14.46 -11.99 -11.34
C LYS A 203 13.71 -12.97 -12.24
N VAL A 204 14.41 -13.73 -13.07
CA VAL A 204 13.83 -14.63 -14.12
C VAL A 204 12.82 -15.60 -13.50
N ASN A 205 13.14 -16.22 -12.37
CA ASN A 205 12.31 -17.22 -11.71
C ASN A 205 11.15 -16.63 -10.87
N ASN A 206 11.02 -15.31 -10.81
CA ASN A 206 10.01 -14.63 -10.02
C ASN A 206 9.54 -13.33 -10.69
N ALA A 207 9.28 -13.39 -12.01
CA ALA A 207 8.78 -12.24 -12.75
C ALA A 207 7.30 -11.98 -12.45
N PRO A 208 6.85 -10.71 -12.42
CA PRO A 208 5.44 -10.38 -12.25
C PRO A 208 4.62 -10.79 -13.47
N ALA A 209 3.33 -10.99 -13.29
CA ALA A 209 2.42 -11.28 -14.39
C ALA A 209 2.23 -10.06 -15.30
N LEU A 210 2.06 -10.35 -16.62
CA LEU A 210 1.62 -9.34 -17.60
C LEU A 210 0.10 -9.38 -17.68
N LEU A 211 -0.57 -8.39 -17.09
CA LEU A 211 -2.02 -8.36 -16.95
C LEU A 211 -2.64 -7.31 -17.87
N LYS A 212 -3.64 -7.69 -18.64
CA LYS A 212 -4.54 -6.80 -19.39
C LYS A 212 -5.94 -6.77 -18.78
N GLU A 213 -6.33 -7.85 -18.12
CA GLU A 213 -7.57 -7.98 -17.37
C GLU A 213 -7.21 -8.14 -15.90
N ILE A 214 -7.78 -7.31 -15.06
CA ILE A 214 -7.40 -7.17 -13.66
C ILE A 214 -8.67 -7.21 -12.83
N THR A 215 -8.71 -8.08 -11.85
CA THR A 215 -9.63 -7.98 -10.73
C THR A 215 -8.94 -7.21 -9.62
N ALA A 216 -9.60 -6.21 -9.06
CA ALA A 216 -9.00 -5.37 -8.04
C ALA A 216 -10.02 -4.94 -6.99
N ASP A 217 -9.57 -4.88 -5.75
CA ASP A 217 -10.27 -4.17 -4.69
C ASP A 217 -9.97 -2.68 -4.82
N ILE A 218 -10.99 -1.84 -4.76
CA ILE A 218 -10.84 -0.38 -4.88
C ILE A 218 -11.55 0.36 -3.75
N CYS A 219 -11.01 1.54 -3.40
CA CYS A 219 -11.71 2.56 -2.66
C CYS A 219 -12.01 3.72 -3.62
N TRP A 220 -13.30 4.05 -3.79
CA TRP A 220 -13.73 5.13 -4.66
C TRP A 220 -13.66 6.48 -3.94
N MET A 221 -13.05 7.49 -4.55
CA MET A 221 -12.72 8.77 -3.92
C MET A 221 -13.36 9.99 -4.59
N ASP A 222 -14.16 9.79 -5.66
CA ASP A 222 -14.80 10.88 -6.38
C ASP A 222 -16.26 11.07 -5.91
N GLN A 223 -16.72 12.31 -6.01
CA GLN A 223 -18.13 12.69 -5.84
C GLN A 223 -19.01 12.08 -6.92
N GLN A 224 -18.51 12.01 -8.16
CA GLN A 224 -19.18 11.32 -9.24
C GLN A 224 -19.12 9.82 -9.02
N LYS A 225 -20.25 9.15 -9.18
CA LYS A 225 -20.33 7.71 -8.99
C LYS A 225 -19.55 6.95 -10.05
N LEU A 226 -18.88 5.88 -9.62
CA LEU A 226 -18.33 4.90 -10.54
C LEU A 226 -19.46 4.09 -11.16
N VAL A 227 -19.48 4.07 -12.50
CA VAL A 227 -20.40 3.26 -13.29
C VAL A 227 -19.60 2.42 -14.27
N PRO A 228 -19.91 1.12 -14.46
CA PRO A 228 -19.27 0.29 -15.48
C PRO A 228 -19.33 0.92 -16.88
N GLY A 229 -18.31 0.68 -17.68
CA GLY A 229 -18.21 1.18 -19.05
C GLY A 229 -17.35 2.45 -19.19
N LYS A 230 -17.11 3.21 -18.11
CA LYS A 230 -16.27 4.41 -18.15
C LYS A 230 -14.79 4.04 -18.20
N THR A 231 -14.01 4.88 -18.91
CA THR A 231 -12.56 4.75 -19.05
C THR A 231 -11.84 5.77 -18.19
N TYR A 232 -10.76 5.36 -17.56
CA TYR A 232 -9.88 6.16 -16.71
C TYR A 232 -8.43 5.93 -17.11
N LEU A 233 -7.52 6.77 -16.62
CA LEU A 233 -6.09 6.45 -16.61
C LEU A 233 -5.77 5.64 -15.35
N LEU A 234 -5.21 4.45 -15.54
CA LEU A 234 -4.66 3.64 -14.46
C LEU A 234 -3.16 3.92 -14.39
N GLN A 235 -2.70 4.39 -13.24
CA GLN A 235 -1.28 4.57 -12.97
C GLN A 235 -0.80 3.47 -12.03
N HIS A 236 0.10 2.64 -12.55
CA HIS A 236 0.80 1.59 -11.83
C HIS A 236 2.30 1.89 -11.84
N GLY A 237 2.87 2.16 -10.67
CA GLY A 237 4.23 2.66 -10.59
C GLY A 237 4.41 3.95 -11.41
N ILE A 238 5.34 3.91 -12.37
CA ILE A 238 5.62 5.04 -13.28
C ILE A 238 4.81 4.99 -14.57
N ASN A 239 4.11 3.89 -14.83
CA ASN A 239 3.37 3.66 -16.06
C ASN A 239 1.92 4.14 -15.94
N ARG A 240 1.42 4.77 -17.00
CA ARG A 240 0.02 5.16 -17.15
C ARG A 240 -0.58 4.48 -18.37
N VAL A 241 -1.70 3.81 -18.18
CA VAL A 241 -2.43 3.12 -19.25
C VAL A 241 -3.91 3.47 -19.17
N LYS A 242 -4.60 3.52 -20.33
CA LYS A 242 -6.05 3.62 -20.31
C LYS A 242 -6.65 2.31 -19.80
N ALA A 243 -7.64 2.45 -18.93
CA ALA A 243 -8.29 1.35 -18.25
C ALA A 243 -9.80 1.54 -18.26
N LYS A 244 -10.53 0.56 -18.77
CA LYS A 244 -11.99 0.56 -18.79
C LYS A 244 -12.50 -0.33 -17.66
N VAL A 245 -13.36 0.21 -16.81
CA VAL A 245 -14.10 -0.59 -15.82
C VAL A 245 -15.13 -1.42 -16.58
N GLN A 246 -14.98 -2.73 -16.56
CA GLN A 246 -15.87 -3.65 -17.26
C GLN A 246 -17.09 -3.96 -16.41
N GLN A 247 -16.85 -4.26 -15.14
CA GLN A 247 -17.89 -4.71 -14.22
C GLN A 247 -17.58 -4.29 -12.79
N LEU A 248 -18.61 -4.01 -12.03
CA LEU A 248 -18.61 -3.92 -10.59
C LEU A 248 -19.01 -5.32 -10.07
N LEU A 249 -18.10 -5.99 -9.40
CA LEU A 249 -18.29 -7.37 -8.93
C LEU A 249 -18.97 -7.40 -7.57
N GLU A 250 -18.44 -6.60 -6.65
CA GLU A 250 -18.89 -6.57 -5.25
C GLU A 250 -18.78 -5.15 -4.72
N VAL A 251 -19.67 -4.76 -3.82
CA VAL A 251 -19.53 -3.55 -3.00
C VAL A 251 -19.67 -3.93 -1.54
N VAL A 252 -18.76 -3.46 -0.71
CA VAL A 252 -18.79 -3.70 0.72
C VAL A 252 -19.65 -2.63 1.38
N ASP A 253 -20.67 -3.04 2.12
CA ASP A 253 -21.31 -2.17 3.09
C ASP A 253 -20.43 -2.11 4.33
N VAL A 254 -19.73 -1.00 4.49
CA VAL A 254 -18.78 -0.83 5.60
C VAL A 254 -19.45 -0.79 6.97
N THR A 255 -20.77 -0.60 7.05
CA THR A 255 -21.49 -0.57 8.32
C THR A 255 -21.88 -1.96 8.81
N SER A 256 -22.25 -2.85 7.89
CA SER A 256 -22.65 -4.22 8.20
C SER A 256 -21.56 -5.24 7.92
N ASN A 257 -20.44 -4.81 7.33
CA ASN A 257 -19.33 -5.67 6.82
C ASN A 257 -19.85 -6.80 5.90
N LYS A 258 -20.94 -6.53 5.18
CA LYS A 258 -21.55 -7.47 4.24
C LYS A 258 -21.30 -7.04 2.80
N LEU A 259 -21.13 -8.04 1.95
CA LEU A 259 -21.11 -7.83 0.51
C LEU A 259 -22.53 -7.51 0.01
N VAL A 260 -22.66 -6.45 -0.78
CA VAL A 260 -23.90 -6.08 -1.47
C VAL A 260 -23.73 -6.44 -2.93
N GLU A 261 -24.32 -7.56 -3.35
CA GLU A 261 -24.12 -8.15 -4.69
C GLU A 261 -24.81 -7.36 -5.82
N ASP A 262 -25.89 -6.63 -5.54
CA ASP A 262 -26.71 -5.98 -6.56
C ASP A 262 -26.44 -4.48 -6.78
N LYS A 263 -25.39 -3.93 -6.17
CA LYS A 263 -25.06 -2.51 -6.31
C LYS A 263 -24.44 -2.23 -7.69
N LYS A 264 -25.10 -1.43 -8.53
CA LYS A 264 -24.67 -1.13 -9.90
C LYS A 264 -23.71 0.06 -10.01
N GLU A 265 -23.43 0.75 -8.92
CA GLU A 265 -22.63 1.95 -8.86
C GLU A 265 -21.92 2.07 -7.50
N MET A 266 -20.79 2.78 -7.47
CA MET A 266 -20.11 3.13 -6.22
C MET A 266 -20.08 4.63 -6.04
N GLY A 267 -20.39 5.10 -4.85
CA GLY A 267 -20.29 6.50 -4.45
C GLY A 267 -18.99 6.80 -3.70
N LEU A 268 -18.84 8.06 -3.28
CA LEU A 268 -17.68 8.54 -2.52
C LEU A 268 -17.46 7.68 -1.27
N ASN A 269 -16.20 7.21 -1.10
CA ASN A 269 -15.73 6.34 -0.03
C ASN A 269 -16.34 4.92 -0.02
N ASP A 270 -17.06 4.52 -1.05
CA ASP A 270 -17.44 3.13 -1.20
C ASP A 270 -16.20 2.28 -1.50
N ILE A 271 -16.22 1.06 -1.00
CA ILE A 271 -15.19 0.06 -1.21
C ILE A 271 -15.82 -1.13 -1.93
N GLY A 272 -15.14 -1.66 -2.92
CA GLY A 272 -15.67 -2.78 -3.70
C GLY A 272 -14.63 -3.42 -4.60
N LYS A 273 -15.03 -4.48 -5.25
CA LYS A 273 -14.23 -5.24 -6.20
C LYS A 273 -14.72 -4.99 -7.62
N ILE A 274 -13.79 -4.68 -8.53
CA ILE A 274 -14.09 -4.40 -9.92
C ILE A 274 -13.25 -5.24 -10.87
N ALA A 275 -13.80 -5.46 -12.08
CA ALA A 275 -13.05 -5.97 -13.21
C ALA A 275 -12.67 -4.82 -14.13
N ILE A 276 -11.39 -4.75 -14.48
CA ILE A 276 -10.78 -3.69 -15.30
C ILE A 276 -10.12 -4.32 -16.52
N LYS A 277 -10.25 -3.69 -17.68
CA LYS A 277 -9.48 -4.00 -18.88
C LYS A 277 -8.58 -2.83 -19.25
N THR A 278 -7.26 -3.08 -19.38
CA THR A 278 -6.26 -2.08 -19.74
C THR A 278 -5.94 -2.12 -21.23
N ALA A 279 -5.62 -0.97 -21.81
CA ALA A 279 -5.23 -0.83 -23.21
C ALA A 279 -3.87 -1.49 -23.51
N ALA A 280 -2.94 -1.42 -22.56
CA ALA A 280 -1.63 -2.08 -22.60
C ALA A 280 -1.44 -2.92 -21.33
N PRO A 281 -0.64 -3.99 -21.36
CA PRO A 281 -0.40 -4.79 -20.15
C PRO A 281 0.33 -3.99 -19.08
N ILE A 282 0.01 -4.29 -17.82
CA ILE A 282 0.78 -3.85 -16.65
C ILE A 282 1.53 -5.04 -16.05
N PHE A 283 2.63 -4.77 -15.35
CA PHE A 283 3.48 -5.81 -14.74
C PHE A 283 3.22 -5.81 -13.24
N ALA A 284 2.13 -6.43 -12.82
CA ALA A 284 1.67 -6.37 -11.44
C ALA A 284 1.75 -7.73 -10.74
N ASP A 285 1.97 -7.65 -9.44
CA ASP A 285 1.79 -8.76 -8.52
C ASP A 285 0.41 -8.64 -7.83
N ALA A 286 -0.13 -9.75 -7.34
CA ALA A 286 -1.22 -9.66 -6.39
C ALA A 286 -0.76 -8.83 -5.18
N TYR A 287 -1.60 -7.91 -4.71
CA TYR A 287 -1.28 -7.04 -3.56
C TYR A 287 -0.94 -7.84 -2.30
N SER A 288 -1.54 -9.05 -2.18
CA SER A 288 -1.26 -9.98 -1.10
C SER A 288 0.16 -10.54 -1.09
N VAL A 289 0.79 -10.61 -2.26
CA VAL A 289 2.15 -11.16 -2.45
C VAL A 289 3.18 -10.06 -2.41
N ASN A 290 2.90 -8.93 -3.06
CA ASN A 290 3.83 -7.80 -3.14
C ASN A 290 3.09 -6.46 -3.15
N PRO A 291 2.84 -5.85 -1.98
CA PRO A 291 2.13 -4.57 -1.88
C PRO A 291 2.76 -3.44 -2.70
N ALA A 292 4.10 -3.43 -2.82
CA ALA A 292 4.81 -2.38 -3.55
C ALA A 292 4.56 -2.41 -5.06
N ASN A 293 4.19 -3.58 -5.61
CA ASN A 293 3.89 -3.77 -7.03
C ASN A 293 2.46 -4.23 -7.30
N GLY A 294 1.61 -4.28 -6.28
CA GLY A 294 0.20 -4.69 -6.38
C GLY A 294 -0.80 -3.54 -6.29
N ALA A 295 -0.34 -2.30 -6.07
CA ALA A 295 -1.19 -1.14 -5.90
C ALA A 295 -1.17 -0.22 -7.13
N PHE A 296 -2.30 0.43 -7.40
CA PHE A 296 -2.43 1.42 -8.47
C PHE A 296 -3.40 2.54 -8.06
N ILE A 297 -3.42 3.63 -8.83
CA ILE A 297 -4.45 4.65 -8.74
C ILE A 297 -5.20 4.78 -10.07
N MET A 298 -6.47 5.18 -9.98
CA MET A 298 -7.26 5.57 -11.14
C MET A 298 -7.40 7.09 -11.16
N ILE A 299 -7.23 7.66 -12.34
CA ILE A 299 -7.21 9.10 -12.58
C ILE A 299 -8.26 9.41 -13.64
N ASP A 300 -9.09 10.41 -13.40
CA ASP A 300 -10.01 10.92 -14.43
C ASP A 300 -9.23 11.69 -15.48
N GLU A 301 -9.41 11.34 -16.77
CA GLU A 301 -8.65 11.93 -17.88
C GLU A 301 -8.91 13.43 -18.08
N PHE A 302 -10.07 13.95 -17.65
CA PHE A 302 -10.45 15.34 -17.88
C PHE A 302 -10.00 16.26 -16.73
N SER A 303 -10.24 15.82 -15.50
CA SER A 303 -9.92 16.63 -14.32
C SER A 303 -8.49 16.41 -13.82
N ASN A 304 -7.80 15.34 -14.26
CA ASN A 304 -6.54 14.85 -13.69
C ASN A 304 -6.59 14.54 -12.18
N SER A 305 -7.80 14.39 -11.65
CA SER A 305 -8.00 14.04 -10.25
C SER A 305 -7.87 12.54 -10.03
N THR A 306 -7.26 12.13 -8.92
CA THR A 306 -7.29 10.73 -8.47
C THR A 306 -8.71 10.41 -8.00
N VAL A 307 -9.34 9.43 -8.65
CA VAL A 307 -10.73 9.02 -8.38
C VAL A 307 -10.84 7.69 -7.64
N ALA A 308 -9.79 6.88 -7.65
CA ALA A 308 -9.73 5.66 -6.85
C ALA A 308 -8.29 5.25 -6.53
N VAL A 309 -8.16 4.51 -5.45
CA VAL A 309 -7.00 3.67 -5.13
C VAL A 309 -7.42 2.24 -5.31
N GLY A 310 -6.56 1.42 -5.93
CA GLY A 310 -6.85 0.02 -6.22
C GLY A 310 -5.71 -0.92 -5.85
N PHE A 311 -6.08 -2.18 -5.58
CA PHE A 311 -5.19 -3.26 -5.17
C PHE A 311 -5.51 -4.49 -6.02
N VAL A 312 -4.51 -5.00 -6.72
CA VAL A 312 -4.64 -6.20 -7.57
C VAL A 312 -4.94 -7.41 -6.68
N ALA A 313 -6.03 -8.11 -6.99
CA ALA A 313 -6.50 -9.26 -6.21
C ALA A 313 -5.64 -10.51 -6.43
#